data_afc12d7afd1ead303b0c5ea67d7598f4
#
_entry.id   afc12d7afd1ead303b0c5ea67d7598f4
#
_cell.length_a   1.000
_cell.length_b   1.000
_cell.length_c   1.000
_cell.angle_alpha   90.00
_cell.angle_beta   90.00
_cell.angle_gamma   90.00
#
_symmetry.space_group_name_H-M   'P 1'
#
loop_
_entity.id
_entity.type
_entity.pdbx_description
1 polymer ?
#
loop_
_entity_poly.entity_id
_entity_poly.type
_entity_poly.pdbx_seq_one_letter_code
_entity_poly.pdbx_strand_id
1 'polypeptide(L)'
;QYPEEIREVGLALSTDHNPRFGLIDPYWSGVNAVVEAMRNVASVGATPHAITDCLCYGNPEKPQQMWEFVEGVRGISDACKTITLKHSPEDPTPIIAGNVSFYNESKNKAIPPSPIVSCLGKIKNVKKTITMSFKKEDSTLIMIGKRKNELGGSIYYSLHNELGKNVPKPNLVEAKHQIYSLTDCIEQDLIIACHDISEGGIAAALSEMTFEYSIGCDVKIDSELSIEKTLFSETGGFVLEADNNQVESIRSVFRKRNLDIYVIGKTGGNRIEIYDTVNILVEEAKTCWENGLKEKL
;
A
#
# COMPACT_ATOMS: atom_id res chain seq x y z
N GLN A 1 9.16 -21.75 -28.61
CA GLN A 1 8.51 -20.44 -28.79
C GLN A 1 7.18 -20.50 -28.09
N TYR A 2 6.92 -19.57 -27.15
CA TYR A 2 5.61 -19.43 -26.52
C TYR A 2 4.61 -18.83 -27.54
N PRO A 3 3.31 -19.18 -27.46
CA PRO A 3 2.28 -18.53 -28.26
C PRO A 3 2.31 -16.99 -28.10
N GLU A 4 1.95 -16.24 -29.12
CA GLU A 4 1.97 -14.76 -29.09
C GLU A 4 1.15 -14.18 -27.95
N GLU A 5 0.01 -14.78 -27.62
CA GLU A 5 -0.87 -14.41 -26.52
C GLU A 5 -0.21 -14.47 -25.13
N ILE A 6 0.82 -15.31 -24.97
CA ILE A 6 1.56 -15.44 -23.69
C ILE A 6 2.70 -14.44 -23.61
N ARG A 7 3.19 -13.89 -24.73
CA ARG A 7 4.34 -12.97 -24.76
C ARG A 7 4.04 -11.61 -24.15
N GLU A 8 2.79 -11.24 -24.03
CA GLU A 8 2.37 -9.97 -23.43
C GLU A 8 1.96 -10.12 -21.95
N VAL A 9 1.82 -11.34 -21.45
CA VAL A 9 1.49 -11.58 -20.03
C VAL A 9 2.73 -11.31 -19.18
N GLY A 10 2.52 -10.58 -18.09
CA GLY A 10 3.53 -10.30 -17.08
C GLY A 10 3.14 -10.77 -15.70
N LEU A 11 4.13 -10.78 -14.82
CA LEU A 11 3.98 -11.04 -13.40
C LEU A 11 4.51 -9.84 -12.60
N ALA A 12 3.80 -9.49 -11.53
CA ALA A 12 4.29 -8.59 -10.51
C ALA A 12 4.42 -9.34 -9.19
N LEU A 13 5.44 -9.03 -8.44
CA LEU A 13 5.70 -9.59 -7.12
C LEU A 13 5.96 -8.46 -6.14
N SER A 14 5.30 -8.49 -5.00
CA SER A 14 5.61 -7.66 -3.84
C SER A 14 5.84 -8.51 -2.59
N THR A 15 6.51 -7.93 -1.60
CA THR A 15 6.68 -8.55 -0.28
C THR A 15 6.54 -7.47 0.77
N ASP A 16 5.62 -7.68 1.70
CA ASP A 16 5.24 -6.66 2.68
C ASP A 16 5.07 -7.24 4.08
N HIS A 17 5.39 -6.45 5.07
CA HIS A 17 5.04 -6.62 6.46
C HIS A 17 5.44 -5.40 7.28
N ASN A 18 4.77 -5.16 8.40
CA ASN A 18 5.17 -4.14 9.37
C ASN A 18 5.26 -4.74 10.78
N PRO A 19 6.50 -4.97 11.31
CA PRO A 19 6.69 -5.59 12.62
C PRO A 19 6.16 -4.72 13.77
N ARG A 20 6.06 -3.41 13.59
CA ARG A 20 5.51 -2.50 14.60
C ARG A 20 4.01 -2.68 14.77
N PHE A 21 3.29 -3.03 13.70
CA PHE A 21 1.86 -3.40 13.80
C PHE A 21 1.71 -4.66 14.64
N GLY A 22 2.58 -5.66 14.47
CA GLY A 22 2.58 -6.90 15.24
C GLY A 22 2.76 -6.69 16.74
N LEU A 23 3.54 -5.67 17.15
CA LEU A 23 3.69 -5.30 18.57
C LEU A 23 2.42 -4.72 19.19
N ILE A 24 1.50 -4.18 18.39
CA ILE A 24 0.23 -3.59 18.86
C ILE A 24 -0.91 -4.60 18.74
N ASP A 25 -1.04 -5.20 17.56
CA ASP A 25 -2.14 -6.12 17.24
C ASP A 25 -1.71 -7.12 16.16
N PRO A 26 -1.35 -8.35 16.53
CA PRO A 26 -0.87 -9.37 15.58
C PRO A 26 -1.89 -9.73 14.50
N TYR A 27 -3.20 -9.71 14.80
CA TYR A 27 -4.24 -9.98 13.81
C TYR A 27 -4.21 -8.93 12.69
N TRP A 28 -4.23 -7.64 13.06
CA TRP A 28 -4.18 -6.57 12.07
C TRP A 28 -2.82 -6.48 11.36
N SER A 29 -1.74 -6.94 11.98
CA SER A 29 -0.45 -7.10 11.29
C SER A 29 -0.55 -8.10 10.14
N GLY A 30 -1.14 -9.27 10.37
CA GLY A 30 -1.38 -10.26 9.32
C GLY A 30 -2.32 -9.75 8.22
N VAL A 31 -3.41 -9.05 8.59
CA VAL A 31 -4.33 -8.44 7.63
C VAL A 31 -3.62 -7.41 6.75
N ASN A 32 -2.86 -6.48 7.36
CA ASN A 32 -2.19 -5.42 6.62
C ASN A 32 -1.11 -5.96 5.67
N ALA A 33 -0.32 -6.97 6.09
CA ALA A 33 0.68 -7.59 5.24
C ALA A 33 0.07 -8.15 3.94
N VAL A 34 -1.10 -8.82 4.01
CA VAL A 34 -1.80 -9.31 2.81
C VAL A 34 -2.32 -8.17 1.97
N VAL A 35 -3.03 -7.21 2.59
CA VAL A 35 -3.70 -6.12 1.86
C VAL A 35 -2.67 -5.21 1.17
N GLU A 36 -1.55 -4.93 1.83
CA GLU A 36 -0.48 -4.11 1.29
C GLU A 36 0.23 -4.80 0.13
N ALA A 37 0.62 -6.07 0.28
CA ALA A 37 1.19 -6.85 -0.82
C ALA A 37 0.26 -6.88 -2.05
N MET A 38 -1.05 -7.02 -1.84
CA MET A 38 -2.03 -6.97 -2.94
C MET A 38 -2.16 -5.57 -3.55
N ARG A 39 -2.08 -4.49 -2.76
CA ARG A 39 -2.08 -3.12 -3.28
C ARG A 39 -0.86 -2.85 -4.14
N ASN A 40 0.31 -3.27 -3.68
CA ASN A 40 1.57 -3.05 -4.40
C ASN A 40 1.57 -3.68 -5.79
N VAL A 41 1.12 -4.92 -5.94
CA VAL A 41 0.99 -5.52 -7.27
C VAL A 41 -0.10 -4.85 -8.11
N ALA A 42 -1.19 -4.35 -7.47
CA ALA A 42 -2.27 -3.67 -8.18
C ALA A 42 -1.84 -2.29 -8.69
N SER A 43 -0.95 -1.57 -7.98
CA SER A 43 -0.49 -0.24 -8.36
C SER A 43 0.27 -0.21 -9.69
N VAL A 44 0.81 -1.34 -10.13
CA VAL A 44 1.44 -1.50 -11.45
C VAL A 44 0.52 -2.14 -12.50
N GLY A 45 -0.75 -2.39 -12.18
CA GLY A 45 -1.75 -2.97 -13.08
C GLY A 45 -1.90 -4.49 -12.97
N ALA A 46 -1.22 -5.15 -12.03
CA ALA A 46 -1.37 -6.59 -11.83
C ALA A 46 -2.60 -6.92 -10.97
N THR A 47 -3.35 -7.92 -11.38
CA THR A 47 -4.42 -8.48 -10.56
C THR A 47 -3.83 -9.49 -9.57
N PRO A 48 -4.03 -9.33 -8.24
CA PRO A 48 -3.61 -10.32 -7.24
C PRO A 48 -4.09 -11.72 -7.61
N HIS A 49 -3.20 -12.72 -7.50
CA HIS A 49 -3.47 -14.08 -7.97
C HIS A 49 -3.11 -15.16 -6.95
N ALA A 50 -2.02 -15.00 -6.22
CA ALA A 50 -1.59 -15.95 -5.20
C ALA A 50 -0.77 -15.25 -4.12
N ILE A 51 -0.74 -15.85 -2.94
CA ILE A 51 0.04 -15.42 -1.78
C ILE A 51 1.06 -16.50 -1.42
N THR A 52 2.21 -16.07 -0.94
CA THR A 52 3.11 -16.90 -0.13
C THR A 52 3.46 -16.18 1.17
N ASP A 53 3.86 -16.90 2.20
CA ASP A 53 4.22 -16.30 3.47
C ASP A 53 5.55 -16.84 4.05
N CYS A 54 6.12 -16.03 4.96
CA CYS A 54 7.23 -16.39 5.80
C CYS A 54 6.91 -15.90 7.22
N LEU A 55 6.43 -16.79 8.07
CA LEU A 55 5.91 -16.47 9.39
C LEU A 55 7.04 -16.54 10.42
N CYS A 56 7.51 -15.36 10.89
CA CYS A 56 8.59 -15.26 11.85
C CYS A 56 8.09 -14.82 13.22
N TYR A 57 8.21 -15.73 14.22
CA TYR A 57 7.70 -15.53 15.58
C TYR A 57 8.70 -16.02 16.64
N GLY A 58 8.46 -15.64 17.87
CA GLY A 58 9.26 -16.07 19.01
C GLY A 58 9.04 -17.52 19.41
N ASN A 59 9.20 -17.84 20.69
CA ASN A 59 9.08 -19.19 21.23
C ASN A 59 7.61 -19.63 21.38
N PRO A 60 7.11 -20.61 20.60
CA PRO A 60 5.72 -21.05 20.64
C PRO A 60 5.32 -21.76 21.95
N GLU A 61 6.27 -22.17 22.79
CA GLU A 61 5.99 -22.72 24.12
C GLU A 61 5.54 -21.64 25.11
N LYS A 62 5.79 -20.35 24.79
CA LYS A 62 5.28 -19.22 25.57
C LYS A 62 3.87 -18.85 25.10
N PRO A 63 2.82 -18.96 25.97
CA PRO A 63 1.44 -18.78 25.56
C PRO A 63 1.17 -17.46 24.82
N GLN A 64 1.80 -16.35 25.23
CA GLN A 64 1.66 -15.05 24.58
C GLN A 64 2.18 -15.11 23.13
N GLN A 65 3.35 -15.68 22.88
CA GLN A 65 3.96 -15.73 21.55
C GLN A 65 3.21 -16.70 20.62
N MET A 66 2.68 -17.79 21.19
CA MET A 66 1.79 -18.68 20.43
C MET A 66 0.46 -17.99 20.06
N TRP A 67 -0.09 -17.18 20.97
CA TRP A 67 -1.28 -16.36 20.66
C TRP A 67 -1.00 -15.35 19.55
N GLU A 68 0.13 -14.68 19.59
CA GLU A 68 0.55 -13.72 18.54
C GLU A 68 0.64 -14.40 17.17
N PHE A 69 1.19 -15.60 17.11
CA PHE A 69 1.23 -16.42 15.90
C PHE A 69 -0.17 -16.78 15.39
N VAL A 70 -1.03 -17.29 16.26
CA VAL A 70 -2.41 -17.68 15.90
C VAL A 70 -3.19 -16.50 15.36
N GLU A 71 -3.11 -15.34 16.01
CA GLU A 71 -3.78 -14.13 15.57
C GLU A 71 -3.26 -13.61 14.21
N GLY A 72 -1.94 -13.61 14.00
CA GLY A 72 -1.34 -13.25 12.72
C GLY A 72 -1.81 -14.15 11.59
N VAL A 73 -1.81 -15.46 11.78
CA VAL A 73 -2.34 -16.44 10.80
C VAL A 73 -3.82 -16.24 10.54
N ARG A 74 -4.61 -15.95 11.59
CA ARG A 74 -6.03 -15.65 11.44
C ARG A 74 -6.26 -14.39 10.58
N GLY A 75 -5.48 -13.34 10.81
CA GLY A 75 -5.53 -12.11 10.01
C GLY A 75 -5.23 -12.37 8.52
N ILE A 76 -4.17 -13.12 8.22
CA ILE A 76 -3.83 -13.54 6.85
C ILE A 76 -4.99 -14.34 6.23
N SER A 77 -5.52 -15.32 6.95
CA SER A 77 -6.62 -16.18 6.49
C SER A 77 -7.88 -15.38 6.16
N ASP A 78 -8.28 -14.45 7.04
CA ASP A 78 -9.49 -13.64 6.85
C ASP A 78 -9.32 -12.65 5.69
N ALA A 79 -8.13 -12.08 5.50
CA ALA A 79 -7.83 -11.23 4.35
C ALA A 79 -7.92 -12.01 3.03
N CYS A 80 -7.28 -13.18 2.94
CA CYS A 80 -7.31 -14.03 1.74
C CYS A 80 -8.71 -14.57 1.41
N LYS A 81 -9.52 -14.88 2.41
CA LYS A 81 -10.91 -15.33 2.23
C LYS A 81 -11.83 -14.21 1.77
N THR A 82 -11.58 -12.97 2.19
CA THR A 82 -12.43 -11.83 1.83
C THR A 82 -12.04 -11.23 0.50
N ILE A 83 -10.72 -11.08 0.25
CA ILE A 83 -10.19 -10.60 -1.03
C ILE A 83 -10.05 -11.82 -1.96
N THR A 84 -11.17 -12.26 -2.52
CA THR A 84 -11.26 -13.42 -3.42
C THR A 84 -10.71 -13.08 -4.81
N LEU A 85 -10.45 -14.08 -5.64
CA LEU A 85 -9.94 -13.88 -6.99
C LEU A 85 -10.89 -13.05 -7.87
N LYS A 86 -10.37 -12.12 -8.66
CA LYS A 86 -11.16 -11.17 -9.48
C LYS A 86 -12.10 -11.86 -10.47
N HIS A 87 -11.64 -12.97 -11.04
CA HIS A 87 -12.39 -13.72 -12.08
C HIS A 87 -13.06 -14.99 -11.56
N SER A 88 -12.93 -15.28 -10.26
CA SER A 88 -13.56 -16.38 -9.55
C SER A 88 -13.98 -15.90 -8.16
N PRO A 89 -15.05 -15.09 -8.05
CA PRO A 89 -15.40 -14.42 -6.79
C PRO A 89 -15.72 -15.36 -5.63
N GLU A 90 -15.99 -16.62 -5.90
CA GLU A 90 -16.20 -17.66 -4.87
C GLU A 90 -14.89 -18.26 -4.35
N ASP A 91 -13.78 -18.06 -5.08
CA ASP A 91 -12.50 -18.65 -4.73
C ASP A 91 -11.66 -17.67 -3.90
N PRO A 92 -11.28 -18.00 -2.65
CA PRO A 92 -10.32 -17.23 -1.87
C PRO A 92 -9.00 -17.07 -2.63
N THR A 93 -8.27 -15.98 -2.36
CA THR A 93 -6.89 -15.88 -2.86
C THR A 93 -6.06 -16.99 -2.22
N PRO A 94 -5.45 -17.91 -3.02
CA PRO A 94 -4.77 -19.08 -2.48
C PRO A 94 -3.42 -18.70 -1.87
N ILE A 95 -3.08 -19.35 -0.75
CA ILE A 95 -1.72 -19.37 -0.20
C ILE A 95 -1.04 -20.61 -0.79
N ILE A 96 -0.12 -20.44 -1.71
CA ILE A 96 0.47 -21.52 -2.52
C ILE A 96 1.76 -22.08 -1.95
N ALA A 97 2.41 -21.36 -1.05
CA ALA A 97 3.61 -21.79 -0.33
C ALA A 97 3.76 -20.94 0.92
N GLY A 98 4.54 -21.43 1.88
CA GLY A 98 4.87 -20.68 3.08
C GLY A 98 5.86 -21.45 3.94
N ASN A 99 6.45 -20.75 4.91
CA ASN A 99 7.24 -21.38 5.96
C ASN A 99 6.97 -20.70 7.30
N VAL A 100 7.27 -21.42 8.36
CA VAL A 100 7.21 -20.91 9.74
C VAL A 100 8.59 -21.00 10.37
N SER A 101 9.03 -19.88 10.96
CA SER A 101 10.25 -19.78 11.75
C SER A 101 9.87 -19.41 13.18
N PHE A 102 10.16 -20.31 14.11
CA PHE A 102 9.95 -20.12 15.55
C PHE A 102 11.26 -19.92 16.29
N TYR A 103 11.17 -19.64 17.59
CA TYR A 103 12.29 -19.42 18.49
C TYR A 103 13.21 -18.26 18.06
N ASN A 104 12.66 -17.28 17.34
CA ASN A 104 13.41 -16.09 16.96
C ASN A 104 13.54 -15.14 18.15
N GLU A 105 14.59 -15.31 18.91
CA GLU A 105 14.85 -14.57 20.13
C GLU A 105 16.30 -14.04 20.14
N SER A 106 16.52 -12.84 20.66
CA SER A 106 17.83 -12.27 20.90
C SER A 106 17.86 -11.64 22.28
N LYS A 107 18.90 -11.93 23.09
CA LYS A 107 19.08 -11.39 24.44
C LYS A 107 17.82 -11.55 25.31
N ASN A 108 17.18 -12.73 25.25
CA ASN A 108 15.95 -13.08 25.97
C ASN A 108 14.69 -12.26 25.57
N LYS A 109 14.72 -11.57 24.43
CA LYS A 109 13.54 -10.91 23.83
C LYS A 109 13.18 -11.58 22.52
N ALA A 110 11.90 -11.90 22.35
CA ALA A 110 11.38 -12.31 21.06
C ALA A 110 11.47 -11.15 20.05
N ILE A 111 11.60 -11.51 18.77
CA ILE A 111 11.37 -10.54 17.70
C ILE A 111 9.90 -10.07 17.74
N PRO A 112 9.58 -8.90 17.18
CA PRO A 112 8.19 -8.54 16.93
C PRO A 112 7.49 -9.61 16.09
N PRO A 113 6.18 -9.87 16.31
CA PRO A 113 5.40 -10.73 15.42
C PRO A 113 5.51 -10.27 13.98
N SER A 114 6.08 -11.10 13.11
CA SER A 114 6.42 -10.71 11.73
C SER A 114 5.83 -11.69 10.72
N PRO A 115 4.54 -11.53 10.35
CA PRO A 115 3.93 -12.23 9.24
C PRO A 115 4.35 -11.57 7.91
N ILE A 116 5.43 -12.04 7.31
CA ILE A 116 5.91 -11.55 6.02
C ILE A 116 5.09 -12.22 4.93
N VAL A 117 4.48 -11.42 4.04
CA VAL A 117 3.60 -11.90 2.98
C VAL A 117 4.11 -11.43 1.63
N SER A 118 4.18 -12.34 0.66
CA SER A 118 4.43 -11.96 -0.73
C SER A 118 3.20 -12.24 -1.58
N CYS A 119 2.86 -11.30 -2.46
CA CYS A 119 1.77 -11.43 -3.42
C CYS A 119 2.31 -11.56 -4.84
N LEU A 120 1.84 -12.57 -5.55
CA LEU A 120 2.01 -12.71 -6.99
C LEU A 120 0.79 -12.15 -7.69
N GLY A 121 0.98 -11.13 -8.52
CA GLY A 121 -0.04 -10.55 -9.38
C GLY A 121 0.18 -10.91 -10.86
N LYS A 122 -0.91 -11.04 -11.61
CA LYS A 122 -0.88 -11.32 -13.05
C LYS A 122 -1.26 -10.07 -13.84
N ILE A 123 -0.43 -9.72 -14.82
CA ILE A 123 -0.66 -8.64 -15.79
C ILE A 123 -1.07 -9.26 -17.11
N LYS A 124 -2.24 -8.90 -17.64
CA LYS A 124 -2.72 -9.43 -18.92
C LYS A 124 -1.92 -8.93 -20.10
N ASN A 125 -1.51 -7.66 -20.05
CA ASN A 125 -0.72 -7.02 -21.07
C ASN A 125 0.32 -6.08 -20.43
N VAL A 126 1.59 -6.45 -20.47
CA VAL A 126 2.70 -5.69 -19.88
C VAL A 126 2.86 -4.28 -20.45
N LYS A 127 2.36 -4.02 -21.68
CA LYS A 127 2.40 -2.69 -22.28
C LYS A 127 1.49 -1.68 -21.57
N LYS A 128 0.56 -2.17 -20.74
CA LYS A 128 -0.35 -1.35 -19.92
C LYS A 128 0.15 -1.15 -18.49
N THR A 129 1.33 -1.64 -18.17
CA THR A 129 1.94 -1.44 -16.86
C THR A 129 2.26 0.05 -16.67
N ILE A 130 1.91 0.57 -15.50
CA ILE A 130 2.25 1.92 -15.07
C ILE A 130 3.28 1.89 -13.94
N THR A 131 3.88 3.03 -13.64
CA THR A 131 4.81 3.20 -12.52
C THR A 131 4.30 4.28 -11.57
N MET A 132 5.00 4.44 -10.43
CA MET A 132 4.56 5.39 -9.41
C MET A 132 4.83 6.86 -9.75
N SER A 133 5.87 7.16 -10.52
CA SER A 133 6.34 8.53 -10.72
C SER A 133 5.38 9.37 -11.56
N PHE A 134 5.14 10.63 -11.19
CA PHE A 134 4.40 11.60 -12.01
C PHE A 134 5.00 11.73 -13.40
N LYS A 135 4.16 11.84 -14.43
CA LYS A 135 4.57 11.84 -15.82
C LYS A 135 4.34 13.18 -16.53
N LYS A 136 3.40 13.97 -16.05
CA LYS A 136 2.97 15.21 -16.70
C LYS A 136 2.75 16.30 -15.67
N GLU A 137 2.93 17.54 -16.05
CA GLU A 137 2.41 18.70 -15.35
C GLU A 137 0.91 18.89 -15.62
N ASP A 138 0.21 19.60 -14.76
CA ASP A 138 -1.23 19.88 -14.83
C ASP A 138 -2.15 18.63 -14.84
N SER A 139 -1.66 17.46 -14.46
CA SER A 139 -2.48 16.28 -14.27
C SER A 139 -3.27 16.37 -12.97
N THR A 140 -4.45 15.76 -12.92
CA THR A 140 -5.25 15.65 -11.69
C THR A 140 -4.71 14.56 -10.78
N LEU A 141 -4.57 14.89 -9.48
CA LEU A 141 -4.24 13.95 -8.42
C LEU A 141 -5.51 13.48 -7.70
N ILE A 142 -5.64 12.16 -7.59
CA ILE A 142 -6.81 11.52 -6.99
C ILE A 142 -6.34 10.60 -5.86
N MET A 143 -6.96 10.74 -4.69
CA MET A 143 -6.79 9.82 -3.57
C MET A 143 -7.94 8.80 -3.56
N ILE A 144 -7.59 7.53 -3.34
CA ILE A 144 -8.51 6.43 -3.08
C ILE A 144 -8.35 5.98 -1.62
N GLY A 145 -9.47 5.87 -0.91
CA GLY A 145 -9.48 5.54 0.52
C GLY A 145 -9.38 6.79 1.42
N LYS A 146 -10.29 6.88 2.39
CA LYS A 146 -10.31 7.96 3.37
C LYS A 146 -9.17 7.79 4.38
N ARG A 147 -8.56 8.91 4.78
CA ARG A 147 -7.60 8.92 5.90
C ARG A 147 -8.34 8.66 7.22
N LYS A 148 -7.69 7.96 8.14
CA LYS A 148 -8.23 7.60 9.45
C LYS A 148 -7.23 7.93 10.55
N ASN A 149 -7.69 7.93 11.81
CA ASN A 149 -6.83 8.12 12.97
C ASN A 149 -6.07 6.81 13.30
N GLU A 150 -5.08 6.46 12.48
CA GLU A 150 -4.38 5.18 12.49
C GLU A 150 -2.85 5.38 12.42
N LEU A 151 -2.28 6.14 13.39
CA LEU A 151 -0.83 6.39 13.51
C LEU A 151 -0.08 5.31 14.31
N GLY A 152 -0.80 4.33 14.90
CA GLY A 152 -0.16 3.27 15.67
C GLY A 152 0.76 2.40 14.81
N GLY A 153 2.00 2.24 15.25
CA GLY A 153 3.04 1.50 14.51
C GLY A 153 3.66 2.25 13.32
N SER A 154 3.20 3.48 13.01
CA SER A 154 3.67 4.24 11.87
C SER A 154 5.14 4.68 11.98
N ILE A 155 5.75 4.99 10.84
CA ILE A 155 7.06 5.63 10.75
C ILE A 155 7.03 7.00 11.46
N TYR A 156 5.93 7.75 11.33
CA TYR A 156 5.78 9.03 12.01
C TYR A 156 5.95 8.89 13.54
N TYR A 157 5.26 7.94 14.17
CA TYR A 157 5.44 7.69 15.60
C TYR A 157 6.82 7.14 15.95
N SER A 158 7.45 6.40 15.02
CA SER A 158 8.82 5.93 15.20
C SER A 158 9.82 7.08 15.35
N LEU A 159 9.65 8.19 14.61
CA LEU A 159 10.50 9.38 14.72
C LEU A 159 10.40 10.07 16.10
N HIS A 160 9.29 9.85 16.79
CA HIS A 160 9.04 10.39 18.14
C HIS A 160 9.30 9.35 19.25
N ASN A 161 9.86 8.16 18.93
CA ASN A 161 10.05 7.03 19.85
C ASN A 161 8.73 6.53 20.46
N GLU A 162 7.63 6.69 19.74
CA GLU A 162 6.30 6.26 20.13
C GLU A 162 5.88 5.02 19.33
N LEU A 163 5.05 4.15 19.93
CA LEU A 163 4.45 3.02 19.23
C LEU A 163 2.98 3.30 18.88
N GLY A 164 2.26 3.95 19.79
CA GLY A 164 0.83 4.19 19.66
C GLY A 164 -0.02 2.94 19.88
N LYS A 165 -1.31 3.03 19.53
CA LYS A 165 -2.28 1.94 19.77
C LYS A 165 -3.19 1.65 18.56
N ASN A 166 -3.39 2.62 17.68
CA ASN A 166 -4.36 2.53 16.59
C ASN A 166 -3.64 2.14 15.30
N VAL A 167 -3.43 0.85 15.09
CA VAL A 167 -2.93 0.32 13.81
C VAL A 167 -3.97 0.47 12.71
N PRO A 168 -3.56 0.51 11.43
CA PRO A 168 -4.50 0.46 10.32
C PRO A 168 -5.42 -0.77 10.40
N LYS A 169 -6.74 -0.51 10.24
CA LYS A 169 -7.79 -1.53 10.24
C LYS A 169 -8.58 -1.45 8.93
N PRO A 170 -8.04 -2.00 7.84
CA PRO A 170 -8.70 -1.96 6.55
C PRO A 170 -10.04 -2.69 6.59
N ASN A 171 -11.06 -2.09 5.97
CA ASN A 171 -12.25 -2.83 5.60
C ASN A 171 -11.89 -3.71 4.39
N LEU A 172 -11.87 -5.02 4.58
CA LEU A 172 -11.40 -5.98 3.58
C LEU A 172 -12.25 -5.98 2.30
N VAL A 173 -13.56 -5.77 2.41
CA VAL A 173 -14.45 -5.66 1.25
C VAL A 173 -14.16 -4.39 0.46
N GLU A 174 -13.96 -3.28 1.16
CA GLU A 174 -13.58 -2.01 0.54
C GLU A 174 -12.21 -2.11 -0.14
N ALA A 175 -11.21 -2.70 0.55
CA ALA A 175 -9.87 -2.93 -0.01
C ALA A 175 -9.91 -3.78 -1.28
N LYS A 176 -10.67 -4.88 -1.30
CA LYS A 176 -10.93 -5.69 -2.49
C LYS A 176 -11.48 -4.84 -3.64
N HIS A 177 -12.48 -4.03 -3.35
CA HIS A 177 -13.12 -3.18 -4.33
C HIS A 177 -12.17 -2.10 -4.86
N GLN A 178 -11.35 -1.49 -3.99
CA GLN A 178 -10.33 -0.50 -4.39
C GLN A 178 -9.30 -1.14 -5.34
N ILE A 179 -8.72 -2.28 -4.96
CA ILE A 179 -7.73 -3.03 -5.74
C ILE A 179 -8.29 -3.37 -7.14
N TYR A 180 -9.49 -3.90 -7.23
CA TYR A 180 -10.05 -4.33 -8.52
C TYR A 180 -10.58 -3.18 -9.36
N SER A 181 -11.05 -2.08 -8.76
CA SER A 181 -11.37 -0.86 -9.51
C SER A 181 -10.12 -0.21 -10.10
N LEU A 182 -9.02 -0.19 -9.33
CA LEU A 182 -7.74 0.30 -9.82
C LEU A 182 -7.24 -0.49 -11.03
N THR A 183 -7.20 -1.83 -10.93
CA THR A 183 -6.75 -2.66 -12.05
C THR A 183 -7.67 -2.54 -13.27
N ASP A 184 -8.98 -2.32 -13.08
CA ASP A 184 -9.92 -2.04 -14.19
C ASP A 184 -9.61 -0.69 -14.86
N CYS A 185 -9.27 0.34 -14.08
CA CYS A 185 -8.88 1.66 -14.61
C CYS A 185 -7.57 1.59 -15.42
N ILE A 186 -6.58 0.85 -14.93
CA ILE A 186 -5.29 0.68 -15.63
C ILE A 186 -5.50 -0.12 -16.93
N GLU A 187 -6.29 -1.19 -16.91
CA GLU A 187 -6.64 -1.95 -18.12
C GLU A 187 -7.34 -1.08 -19.19
N GLN A 188 -8.05 -0.02 -18.79
CA GLN A 188 -8.75 0.93 -19.66
C GLN A 188 -7.91 2.16 -20.02
N ASP A 189 -6.63 2.22 -19.65
CA ASP A 189 -5.71 3.34 -19.90
C ASP A 189 -6.21 4.68 -19.31
N LEU A 190 -6.90 4.64 -18.16
CA LEU A 190 -7.46 5.83 -17.51
C LEU A 190 -6.47 6.49 -16.53
N ILE A 191 -5.40 5.80 -16.13
CA ILE A 191 -4.46 6.20 -15.09
C ILE A 191 -3.05 6.30 -15.69
N ILE A 192 -2.33 7.35 -15.36
CA ILE A 192 -0.98 7.65 -15.86
C ILE A 192 0.09 7.08 -14.92
N ALA A 193 -0.10 7.30 -13.60
CA ALA A 193 0.78 6.81 -12.55
C ALA A 193 -0.03 6.46 -11.31
N CYS A 194 0.49 5.54 -10.50
CA CYS A 194 -0.15 5.12 -9.26
C CYS A 194 0.89 4.74 -8.22
N HIS A 195 0.65 5.16 -6.97
CA HIS A 195 1.36 4.68 -5.79
C HIS A 195 0.34 4.20 -4.75
N ASP A 196 0.64 3.13 -4.02
CA ASP A 196 -0.14 2.78 -2.84
C ASP A 196 0.18 3.74 -1.68
N ILE A 197 -0.70 3.83 -0.71
CA ILE A 197 -0.44 4.57 0.52
C ILE A 197 -0.13 3.54 1.61
N SER A 198 1.10 3.56 2.11
CA SER A 198 1.64 2.61 3.09
C SER A 198 2.51 3.33 4.12
N GLU A 199 3.74 2.90 4.34
CA GLU A 199 4.68 3.49 5.30
C GLU A 199 4.89 4.99 5.03
N GLY A 200 4.83 5.79 6.10
CA GLY A 200 4.92 7.26 6.02
C GLY A 200 3.66 7.95 5.49
N GLY A 201 2.61 7.20 5.20
CA GLY A 201 1.29 7.71 4.80
C GLY A 201 1.29 8.38 3.43
N ILE A 202 0.26 9.21 3.20
CA ILE A 202 0.12 9.90 1.90
C ILE A 202 1.22 10.93 1.64
N ALA A 203 1.85 11.47 2.70
CA ALA A 203 2.96 12.41 2.54
C ALA A 203 4.17 11.73 1.89
N ALA A 204 4.52 10.51 2.30
CA ALA A 204 5.58 9.72 1.68
C ALA A 204 5.21 9.35 0.24
N ALA A 205 4.03 8.80 0.00
CA ALA A 205 3.57 8.42 -1.34
C ALA A 205 3.63 9.59 -2.34
N LEU A 206 3.11 10.77 -1.96
CA LEU A 206 3.18 11.97 -2.80
C LEU A 206 4.63 12.38 -3.07
N SER A 207 5.49 12.34 -2.07
CA SER A 207 6.90 12.72 -2.23
C SER A 207 7.63 11.79 -3.19
N GLU A 208 7.50 10.48 -3.02
CA GLU A 208 8.14 9.48 -3.86
C GLU A 208 7.68 9.56 -5.32
N MET A 209 6.40 9.89 -5.56
CA MET A 209 5.87 10.11 -6.90
C MET A 209 6.54 11.27 -7.64
N THR A 210 7.13 12.26 -6.93
CA THR A 210 7.79 13.41 -7.54
C THR A 210 9.23 13.16 -8.00
N PHE A 211 9.92 12.14 -7.49
CA PHE A 211 11.39 12.05 -7.53
C PHE A 211 12.00 11.74 -8.90
N GLU A 212 11.38 10.92 -9.73
CA GLU A 212 12.00 10.45 -10.99
C GLU A 212 12.13 11.58 -12.02
N TYR A 213 11.06 12.35 -12.22
CA TYR A 213 11.01 13.43 -13.24
C TYR A 213 11.05 14.82 -12.63
N SER A 214 11.23 14.94 -11.32
CA SER A 214 11.25 16.21 -10.60
C SER A 214 9.99 17.06 -10.83
N ILE A 215 8.84 16.41 -11.02
CA ILE A 215 7.54 17.07 -11.14
C ILE A 215 6.93 17.17 -9.73
N GLY A 216 6.70 18.39 -9.26
CA GLY A 216 6.09 18.65 -7.96
C GLY A 216 4.58 18.44 -7.94
N CYS A 217 3.96 18.84 -6.84
CA CYS A 217 2.51 18.78 -6.67
C CYS A 217 1.99 19.85 -5.72
N ASP A 218 0.76 20.29 -5.97
CA ASP A 218 -0.04 21.13 -5.06
C ASP A 218 -1.27 20.35 -4.62
N VAL A 219 -1.35 20.02 -3.32
CA VAL A 219 -2.33 19.09 -2.77
C VAL A 219 -3.04 19.64 -1.54
N LYS A 220 -4.36 19.46 -1.53
CA LYS A 220 -5.22 19.73 -0.39
C LYS A 220 -6.17 18.56 -0.16
N ILE A 221 -6.13 17.96 1.03
CA ILE A 221 -6.96 16.82 1.39
C ILE A 221 -8.05 17.31 2.36
N ASP A 222 -9.30 17.23 1.97
CA ASP A 222 -10.41 17.54 2.88
C ASP A 222 -10.54 16.44 3.95
N SER A 223 -10.30 16.81 5.22
CA SER A 223 -10.27 15.89 6.34
C SER A 223 -10.59 16.61 7.65
N GLU A 224 -11.39 15.97 8.51
CA GLU A 224 -11.65 16.43 9.87
C GLU A 224 -10.55 16.04 10.87
N LEU A 225 -9.56 15.26 10.42
CA LEU A 225 -8.42 14.85 11.24
C LEU A 225 -7.40 15.98 11.37
N SER A 226 -6.55 15.92 12.39
CA SER A 226 -5.38 16.79 12.45
C SER A 226 -4.45 16.52 11.27
N ILE A 227 -3.62 17.51 10.95
CA ILE A 227 -2.74 17.45 9.77
C ILE A 227 -1.81 16.22 9.81
N GLU A 228 -1.24 15.91 10.98
CA GLU A 228 -0.35 14.78 11.17
C GLU A 228 -1.06 13.45 10.90
N LYS A 229 -2.31 13.31 11.34
CA LYS A 229 -3.12 12.11 11.11
C LYS A 229 -3.54 12.00 9.67
N THR A 230 -3.82 13.10 9.02
CA THR A 230 -4.18 13.11 7.60
C THR A 230 -3.00 12.70 6.73
N LEU A 231 -1.81 13.24 7.02
CA LEU A 231 -0.62 13.06 6.18
C LEU A 231 0.12 11.75 6.47
N PHE A 232 0.25 11.36 7.73
CA PHE A 232 1.15 10.30 8.17
C PHE A 232 0.46 9.04 8.70
N SER A 233 -0.89 9.00 8.76
CA SER A 233 -1.57 7.71 9.01
C SER A 233 -1.29 6.76 7.87
N GLU A 234 -0.88 5.55 8.21
CA GLU A 234 -0.57 4.49 7.25
C GLU A 234 -1.82 3.70 6.85
N THR A 235 -2.98 4.35 6.94
CA THR A 235 -4.23 3.84 6.39
C THR A 235 -4.07 3.60 4.91
N GLY A 236 -4.30 2.38 4.47
CA GLY A 236 -4.11 1.98 3.08
C GLY A 236 -5.00 2.74 2.09
N GLY A 237 -4.60 2.73 0.85
CA GLY A 237 -5.25 3.42 -0.26
C GLY A 237 -4.30 3.60 -1.43
N PHE A 238 -4.63 4.53 -2.34
CA PHE A 238 -3.80 4.85 -3.50
C PHE A 238 -3.79 6.35 -3.77
N VAL A 239 -2.69 6.82 -4.37
CA VAL A 239 -2.60 8.11 -5.07
C VAL A 239 -2.49 7.82 -6.55
N LEU A 240 -3.34 8.46 -7.35
CA LEU A 240 -3.40 8.29 -8.80
C LEU A 240 -3.08 9.61 -9.47
N GLU A 241 -2.32 9.56 -10.56
CA GLU A 241 -2.21 10.63 -11.54
C GLU A 241 -3.10 10.29 -12.74
N ALA A 242 -3.91 11.23 -13.20
CA ALA A 242 -4.80 11.04 -14.34
C ALA A 242 -4.92 12.33 -15.17
N ASP A 243 -5.19 12.18 -16.47
CA ASP A 243 -5.58 13.32 -17.31
C ASP A 243 -6.88 13.95 -16.79
N ASN A 244 -6.99 15.28 -16.83
CA ASN A 244 -8.14 16.02 -16.29
C ASN A 244 -9.49 15.55 -16.88
N ASN A 245 -9.51 15.12 -18.13
CA ASN A 245 -10.71 14.62 -18.81
C ASN A 245 -11.08 13.16 -18.45
N GLN A 246 -10.22 12.44 -17.74
CA GLN A 246 -10.46 11.04 -17.35
C GLN A 246 -11.08 10.90 -15.95
N VAL A 247 -11.12 11.95 -15.15
CA VAL A 247 -11.59 11.92 -13.76
C VAL A 247 -12.98 11.31 -13.62
N GLU A 248 -13.93 11.68 -14.47
CA GLU A 248 -15.30 11.15 -14.42
C GLU A 248 -15.40 9.69 -14.89
N SER A 249 -14.55 9.27 -15.82
CA SER A 249 -14.43 7.86 -16.23
C SER A 249 -13.92 7.00 -15.07
N ILE A 250 -12.86 7.45 -14.37
CA ILE A 250 -12.33 6.81 -13.17
C ILE A 250 -13.41 6.74 -12.08
N ARG A 251 -14.08 7.86 -11.80
CA ARG A 251 -15.18 7.92 -10.84
C ARG A 251 -16.27 6.90 -11.16
N SER A 252 -16.64 6.76 -12.43
CA SER A 252 -17.64 5.79 -12.89
C SER A 252 -17.21 4.34 -12.60
N VAL A 253 -15.94 3.99 -12.82
CA VAL A 253 -15.42 2.65 -12.52
C VAL A 253 -15.49 2.34 -11.02
N PHE A 254 -15.06 3.27 -10.16
CA PHE A 254 -15.09 3.08 -8.71
C PHE A 254 -16.53 3.02 -8.16
N ARG A 255 -17.45 3.85 -8.67
CA ARG A 255 -18.88 3.85 -8.28
C ARG A 255 -19.60 2.53 -8.57
N LYS A 256 -19.18 1.76 -9.57
CA LYS A 256 -19.74 0.41 -9.83
C LYS A 256 -19.55 -0.54 -8.63
N ARG A 257 -18.58 -0.24 -7.76
CA ARG A 257 -18.32 -1.00 -6.52
C ARG A 257 -18.63 -0.19 -5.25
N ASN A 258 -19.47 0.84 -5.37
CA ASN A 258 -19.86 1.76 -4.28
C ASN A 258 -18.67 2.44 -3.59
N LEU A 259 -17.67 2.85 -4.36
CA LEU A 259 -16.51 3.58 -3.87
C LEU A 259 -16.51 5.01 -4.38
N ASP A 260 -16.08 5.93 -3.50
CA ASP A 260 -15.79 7.31 -3.86
C ASP A 260 -14.32 7.49 -4.21
N ILE A 261 -14.04 8.51 -5.03
CA ILE A 261 -12.70 9.01 -5.30
C ILE A 261 -12.60 10.47 -4.85
N TYR A 262 -11.43 10.89 -4.41
CA TYR A 262 -11.19 12.23 -3.88
C TYR A 262 -10.17 12.94 -4.75
N VAL A 263 -10.58 13.98 -5.48
CA VAL A 263 -9.63 14.86 -6.16
C VAL A 263 -8.94 15.69 -5.09
N ILE A 264 -7.62 15.60 -5.00
CA ILE A 264 -6.83 16.22 -3.94
C ILE A 264 -5.89 17.32 -4.43
N GLY A 265 -5.71 17.47 -5.73
CA GLY A 265 -4.82 18.50 -6.26
C GLY A 265 -4.34 18.21 -7.68
N LYS A 266 -3.18 18.76 -8.01
CA LYS A 266 -2.55 18.66 -9.33
C LYS A 266 -1.06 18.45 -9.23
N THR A 267 -0.48 17.86 -10.28
CA THR A 267 0.96 17.83 -10.53
C THR A 267 1.45 19.15 -11.12
N GLY A 268 2.69 19.53 -10.85
CA GLY A 268 3.35 20.65 -11.50
C GLY A 268 4.40 21.33 -10.62
N GLY A 269 5.22 22.16 -11.26
CA GLY A 269 6.30 22.86 -10.61
C GLY A 269 7.41 21.93 -10.08
N ASN A 270 8.23 22.45 -9.18
CA ASN A 270 9.38 21.74 -8.61
C ASN A 270 9.30 21.64 -7.07
N ARG A 271 8.11 21.81 -6.50
CA ARG A 271 7.88 21.76 -5.06
C ARG A 271 6.80 20.74 -4.71
N ILE A 272 6.92 20.18 -3.54
CA ILE A 272 5.85 19.40 -2.88
C ILE A 272 5.12 20.39 -1.98
N GLU A 273 3.93 20.78 -2.35
CA GLU A 273 3.07 21.68 -1.59
C GLU A 273 1.85 20.92 -1.09
N ILE A 274 1.73 20.77 0.23
CA ILE A 274 0.59 20.08 0.85
C ILE A 274 0.00 21.02 1.89
N TYR A 275 -1.17 21.56 1.62
CA TYR A 275 -1.75 22.67 2.38
C TYR A 275 -0.75 23.85 2.46
N ASP A 276 -0.93 24.72 3.43
CA ASP A 276 0.07 25.73 3.81
C ASP A 276 1.15 25.17 4.79
N THR A 277 1.24 23.86 4.94
CA THR A 277 2.04 23.21 6.01
C THR A 277 3.33 22.60 5.48
N VAL A 278 3.28 21.92 4.35
CA VAL A 278 4.45 21.33 3.68
C VAL A 278 4.73 22.13 2.43
N ASN A 279 5.93 22.67 2.31
CA ASN A 279 6.39 23.37 1.12
C ASN A 279 7.91 23.15 1.00
N ILE A 280 8.31 22.07 0.31
CA ILE A 280 9.70 21.65 0.17
C ILE A 280 10.04 21.46 -1.31
N LEU A 281 11.29 21.76 -1.70
CA LEU A 281 11.76 21.43 -3.05
C LEU A 281 11.81 19.92 -3.26
N VAL A 282 11.39 19.46 -4.44
CA VAL A 282 11.48 18.04 -4.82
C VAL A 282 12.91 17.51 -4.67
N GLU A 283 13.92 18.27 -5.10
CA GLU A 283 15.33 17.90 -5.02
C GLU A 283 15.80 17.75 -3.57
N GLU A 284 15.34 18.62 -2.67
CA GLU A 284 15.65 18.54 -1.25
C GLU A 284 15.04 17.29 -0.62
N ALA A 285 13.76 17.01 -0.87
CA ALA A 285 13.07 15.83 -0.40
C ALA A 285 13.74 14.54 -0.93
N LYS A 286 14.07 14.51 -2.22
CA LYS A 286 14.78 13.39 -2.86
C LYS A 286 16.15 13.14 -2.24
N THR A 287 16.93 14.21 -2.00
CA THR A 287 18.24 14.11 -1.36
C THR A 287 18.13 13.51 0.05
N CYS A 288 17.15 13.93 0.84
CA CYS A 288 16.88 13.34 2.16
C CYS A 288 16.52 11.86 2.06
N TRP A 289 15.68 11.49 1.09
CA TRP A 289 15.26 10.10 0.86
C TRP A 289 16.44 9.21 0.45
N GLU A 290 17.25 9.64 -0.53
CA GLU A 290 18.42 8.88 -1.02
C GLU A 290 19.53 8.71 0.04
N ASN A 291 19.70 9.66 0.93
CA ASN A 291 20.77 9.66 1.93
C ASN A 291 20.34 9.14 3.31
N GLY A 292 19.05 8.98 3.57
CA GLY A 292 18.52 8.63 4.89
C GLY A 292 19.09 7.34 5.50
N LEU A 293 19.46 6.36 4.68
CA LEU A 293 20.12 5.14 5.14
C LEU A 293 21.64 5.35 5.33
N LYS A 294 22.29 6.11 4.44
CA LYS A 294 23.75 6.36 4.50
C LYS A 294 24.15 7.11 5.77
N GLU A 295 23.29 8.00 6.26
CA GLU A 295 23.55 8.78 7.48
C GLU A 295 23.40 7.94 8.76
N LYS A 296 22.85 6.74 8.67
CA LYS A 296 22.62 5.81 9.80
C LYS A 296 23.59 4.62 9.81
N LEU A 297 24.37 4.44 8.76
CA LEU A 297 25.40 3.42 8.60
C LEU A 297 26.79 3.98 8.92
#